data_d3110aaded70b71a5f0237fcb67e23c1
#
_entry.id   d3110aaded70b71a5f0237fcb67e23c1
#
_cell.length_a   1.000
_cell.length_b   1.000
_cell.length_c   1.000
_cell.angle_alpha   90.00
_cell.angle_beta   90.00
_cell.angle_gamma   90.00
#
_symmetry.space_group_name_H-M   'P 1'
#
loop_
_entity.id
_entity.type
_entity.pdbx_description
1 polymer ?
#
loop_
_entity_poly.entity_id
_entity_poly.type
_entity_poly.pdbx_seq_one_letter_code
_entity_poly.pdbx_strand_id
1 'polypeptide(L)'
;MLNVALTGNIAAGKSTVVDFFQRWGATIIDADALAREAQAPGGEVLAAIAGRFGADVLAPDGTLDRAALRGKVMGDQAALDALNQIVHPAVRRRRDELLRAARESGDLLVVNDIPLLFEALDPTQFDAVVLVDASTALRRTRLRAMRGLSNDEADRMIAAQMPAERKRAKSDFVIGNEGSLKQLEQQARAVFDELRHRAAVAALGGRPARVLLLAAAEAREQPTLNPIAARYADAGLAVRRVTGDAAAIAKALGQPAPPDAIVATATAAAAAEEAWAHAGRAGVLASLSNDPDPVAVRLDLRPWGAGRVLLVEPGAAGLAPRSDLFPSANPLP
;
A
#
# COMPACT_ATOMS: atom_id res chain seq x y z
N MET A 1 -8.79 0.50 7.23
CA MET A 1 -8.04 0.77 5.98
C MET A 1 -7.38 2.12 6.12
N LEU A 2 -6.07 2.21 5.89
CA LEU A 2 -5.32 3.47 5.87
C LEU A 2 -5.26 3.99 4.43
N ASN A 3 -5.63 5.25 4.24
CA ASN A 3 -5.67 5.93 2.95
C ASN A 3 -4.49 6.92 2.86
N VAL A 4 -3.44 6.56 2.14
CA VAL A 4 -2.16 7.27 2.10
C VAL A 4 -1.97 7.98 0.76
N ALA A 5 -1.44 9.19 0.79
CA ALA A 5 -0.93 9.85 -0.41
C ALA A 5 0.58 9.58 -0.57
N LEU A 6 0.99 9.13 -1.73
CA LEU A 6 2.39 9.06 -2.14
C LEU A 6 2.65 10.13 -3.20
N THR A 7 3.55 11.03 -2.90
CA THR A 7 3.94 12.11 -3.81
C THR A 7 5.45 12.18 -3.95
N GLY A 8 5.94 13.02 -4.84
CA GLY A 8 7.38 13.18 -5.04
C GLY A 8 7.72 14.32 -5.97
N ASN A 9 8.89 14.87 -5.77
CA ASN A 9 9.43 15.85 -6.69
C ASN A 9 9.75 15.21 -8.05
N ILE A 10 9.71 16.00 -9.11
CA ILE A 10 10.08 15.53 -10.46
C ILE A 10 11.45 14.86 -10.44
N ALA A 11 11.56 13.69 -11.06
CA ALA A 11 12.76 12.86 -11.12
C ALA A 11 13.32 12.40 -9.74
N ALA A 12 12.52 12.46 -8.68
CA ALA A 12 12.92 11.94 -7.37
C ALA A 12 12.89 10.40 -7.27
N GLY A 13 12.23 9.70 -8.21
CA GLY A 13 12.14 8.24 -8.22
C GLY A 13 10.87 7.68 -7.55
N LYS A 14 9.79 8.47 -7.52
CA LYS A 14 8.49 8.09 -6.96
C LYS A 14 7.96 6.76 -7.53
N SER A 15 8.03 6.55 -8.84
CA SER A 15 7.54 5.32 -9.49
C SER A 15 8.20 4.05 -8.94
N THR A 16 9.50 4.09 -8.65
CA THR A 16 10.20 2.95 -8.04
C THR A 16 9.65 2.61 -6.65
N VAL A 17 9.30 3.62 -5.86
CA VAL A 17 8.70 3.42 -4.53
C VAL A 17 7.26 2.92 -4.66
N VAL A 18 6.50 3.40 -5.63
CA VAL A 18 5.16 2.86 -5.97
C VAL A 18 5.25 1.37 -6.28
N ASP A 19 6.20 0.97 -7.14
CA ASP A 19 6.43 -0.43 -7.52
C ASP A 19 6.82 -1.30 -6.30
N PHE A 20 7.61 -0.77 -5.36
CA PHE A 20 7.90 -1.46 -4.11
C PHE A 20 6.65 -1.66 -3.27
N PHE A 21 5.88 -0.61 -3.04
CA PHE A 21 4.67 -0.68 -2.22
C PHE A 21 3.63 -1.63 -2.81
N GLN A 22 3.46 -1.61 -4.14
CA GLN A 22 2.57 -2.54 -4.84
C GLN A 22 3.01 -4.00 -4.67
N ARG A 23 4.31 -4.29 -4.87
CA ARG A 23 4.87 -5.64 -4.68
C ARG A 23 4.74 -6.13 -3.23
N TRP A 24 4.74 -5.23 -2.26
CA TRP A 24 4.56 -5.58 -0.84
C TRP A 24 3.09 -5.64 -0.41
N GLY A 25 2.16 -5.47 -1.34
CA GLY A 25 0.73 -5.70 -1.14
C GLY A 25 -0.08 -4.46 -0.79
N ALA A 26 0.38 -3.24 -1.10
CA ALA A 26 -0.47 -2.06 -1.10
C ALA A 26 -1.37 -2.05 -2.33
N THR A 27 -2.60 -1.61 -2.16
CA THR A 27 -3.49 -1.26 -3.28
C THR A 27 -3.11 0.12 -3.78
N ILE A 28 -2.76 0.24 -5.06
CA ILE A 28 -2.32 1.49 -5.67
C ILE A 28 -3.48 2.13 -6.46
N ILE A 29 -3.70 3.42 -6.23
CA ILE A 29 -4.60 4.27 -7.03
C ILE A 29 -3.74 5.34 -7.71
N ASP A 30 -3.53 5.20 -9.02
CA ASP A 30 -2.77 6.14 -9.84
C ASP A 30 -3.68 7.28 -10.32
N ALA A 31 -3.49 8.49 -9.78
CA ALA A 31 -4.30 9.67 -10.14
C ALA A 31 -4.14 10.08 -11.60
N ASP A 32 -2.96 9.90 -12.18
CA ASP A 32 -2.72 10.20 -13.60
C ASP A 32 -3.43 9.18 -14.51
N ALA A 33 -3.49 7.90 -14.10
CA ALA A 33 -4.26 6.87 -14.80
C ALA A 33 -5.77 7.18 -14.74
N LEU A 34 -6.29 7.57 -13.58
CA LEU A 34 -7.69 7.98 -13.43
C LEU A 34 -8.04 9.20 -14.29
N ALA A 35 -7.14 10.18 -14.38
CA ALA A 35 -7.34 11.33 -15.26
C ALA A 35 -7.36 10.92 -16.74
N ARG A 36 -6.51 9.96 -17.14
CA ARG A 36 -6.54 9.39 -18.49
C ARG A 36 -7.81 8.61 -18.78
N GLU A 37 -8.26 7.79 -17.83
CA GLU A 37 -9.52 7.03 -17.92
C GLU A 37 -10.72 7.98 -18.08
N ALA A 38 -10.80 9.03 -17.25
CA ALA A 38 -11.87 10.04 -17.33
C ALA A 38 -11.94 10.76 -18.68
N GLN A 39 -10.81 10.89 -19.36
CA GLN A 39 -10.68 11.55 -20.68
C GLN A 39 -10.77 10.54 -21.86
N ALA A 40 -11.34 9.36 -21.63
CA ALA A 40 -11.49 8.35 -22.67
C ALA A 40 -12.42 8.83 -23.81
N PRO A 41 -12.19 8.37 -25.06
CA PRO A 41 -13.04 8.71 -26.21
C PRO A 41 -14.51 8.38 -25.95
N GLY A 42 -15.40 9.29 -26.38
CA GLY A 42 -16.85 9.13 -26.20
C GLY A 42 -17.35 9.43 -24.81
N GLY A 43 -16.49 9.75 -23.83
CA GLY A 43 -16.87 10.10 -22.46
C GLY A 43 -17.34 11.56 -22.34
N GLU A 44 -18.16 11.83 -21.32
CA GLU A 44 -18.69 13.17 -21.01
C GLU A 44 -17.59 14.20 -20.71
N VAL A 45 -16.51 13.77 -20.03
CA VAL A 45 -15.38 14.64 -19.69
C VAL A 45 -14.65 15.11 -20.95
N LEU A 46 -14.39 14.22 -21.89
CA LEU A 46 -13.75 14.59 -23.16
C LEU A 46 -14.63 15.53 -24.00
N ALA A 47 -15.95 15.28 -24.03
CA ALA A 47 -16.91 16.16 -24.70
C ALA A 47 -16.93 17.56 -24.05
N ALA A 48 -16.90 17.65 -22.73
CA ALA A 48 -16.84 18.91 -22.00
C ALA A 48 -15.51 19.67 -22.24
N ILE A 49 -14.39 18.95 -22.34
CA ILE A 49 -13.08 19.54 -22.71
C ILE A 49 -13.16 20.12 -24.13
N ALA A 50 -13.65 19.36 -25.11
CA ALA A 50 -13.80 19.83 -26.48
C ALA A 50 -14.77 21.02 -26.59
N GLY A 51 -15.87 21.01 -25.85
CA GLY A 51 -16.79 22.12 -25.75
C GLY A 51 -16.18 23.39 -25.17
N ARG A 52 -15.31 23.28 -24.20
CA ARG A 52 -14.65 24.44 -23.55
C ARG A 52 -13.46 24.97 -24.29
N PHE A 53 -12.66 24.08 -24.91
CA PHE A 53 -11.35 24.43 -25.51
C PHE A 53 -11.35 24.39 -27.04
N GLY A 54 -12.41 23.91 -27.66
CA GLY A 54 -12.56 23.77 -29.11
C GLY A 54 -12.31 22.35 -29.60
N ALA A 55 -12.86 22.01 -30.76
CA ALA A 55 -12.73 20.66 -31.35
C ALA A 55 -11.30 20.30 -31.76
N ASP A 56 -10.44 21.28 -31.93
CA ASP A 56 -9.02 21.12 -32.29
C ASP A 56 -8.17 20.49 -31.15
N VAL A 57 -8.74 20.27 -29.96
CA VAL A 57 -8.12 19.45 -28.91
C VAL A 57 -8.41 17.95 -29.09
N LEU A 58 -9.16 17.56 -30.12
CA LEU A 58 -9.39 16.17 -30.47
C LEU A 58 -8.52 15.75 -31.65
N ALA A 59 -7.89 14.59 -31.52
CA ALA A 59 -7.19 13.94 -32.62
C ALA A 59 -8.21 13.35 -33.63
N PRO A 60 -7.78 13.02 -34.89
CA PRO A 60 -8.68 12.47 -35.92
C PRO A 60 -9.38 11.17 -35.52
N ASP A 61 -8.82 10.40 -34.59
CA ASP A 61 -9.38 9.15 -34.06
C ASP A 61 -10.38 9.39 -32.89
N GLY A 62 -10.66 10.66 -32.57
CA GLY A 62 -11.56 11.04 -31.49
C GLY A 62 -10.93 11.00 -30.10
N THR A 63 -9.65 10.71 -29.96
CA THR A 63 -8.92 10.79 -28.69
C THR A 63 -8.51 12.22 -28.36
N LEU A 64 -8.12 12.47 -27.10
CA LEU A 64 -7.61 13.79 -26.68
C LEU A 64 -6.20 14.03 -27.26
N ASP A 65 -6.03 15.09 -28.03
CA ASP A 65 -4.70 15.65 -28.36
C ASP A 65 -4.16 16.42 -27.14
N ARG A 66 -3.33 15.72 -26.36
CA ARG A 66 -2.73 16.28 -25.14
C ARG A 66 -1.75 17.42 -25.42
N ALA A 67 -1.13 17.46 -26.62
CA ALA A 67 -0.23 18.53 -26.99
C ALA A 67 -1.02 19.80 -27.32
N ALA A 68 -2.10 19.68 -28.09
CA ALA A 68 -2.99 20.78 -28.40
C ALA A 68 -3.64 21.36 -27.14
N LEU A 69 -4.18 20.50 -26.25
CA LEU A 69 -4.75 20.94 -24.98
C LEU A 69 -3.73 21.63 -24.09
N ARG A 70 -2.52 21.07 -23.98
CA ARG A 70 -1.42 21.70 -23.23
C ARG A 70 -1.10 23.10 -23.75
N GLY A 71 -1.06 23.28 -25.07
CA GLY A 71 -0.84 24.58 -25.69
C GLY A 71 -1.88 25.62 -25.29
N LYS A 72 -3.13 25.19 -25.05
CA LYS A 72 -4.23 26.09 -24.65
C LYS A 72 -4.22 26.47 -23.17
N VAL A 73 -3.73 25.58 -22.30
CA VAL A 73 -3.73 25.82 -20.85
C VAL A 73 -2.37 26.29 -20.32
N MET A 74 -1.31 26.14 -21.09
CA MET A 74 0.03 26.50 -20.67
C MET A 74 0.19 28.04 -20.63
N GLY A 75 0.45 28.57 -19.43
CA GLY A 75 0.58 30.02 -19.21
C GLY A 75 -0.74 30.76 -19.00
N ASP A 76 -1.87 30.08 -19.05
CA ASP A 76 -3.20 30.62 -18.74
C ASP A 76 -3.80 29.90 -17.52
N GLN A 77 -3.73 30.56 -16.35
CA GLN A 77 -4.25 30.01 -15.11
C GLN A 77 -5.77 29.77 -15.16
N ALA A 78 -6.52 30.68 -15.81
CA ALA A 78 -7.97 30.56 -15.90
C ALA A 78 -8.39 29.35 -16.79
N ALA A 79 -7.62 29.11 -17.88
CA ALA A 79 -7.81 27.92 -18.71
C ALA A 79 -7.46 26.63 -17.96
N LEU A 80 -6.36 26.63 -17.16
CA LEU A 80 -5.99 25.49 -16.33
C LEU A 80 -7.05 25.19 -15.26
N ASP A 81 -7.58 26.22 -14.60
CA ASP A 81 -8.63 26.10 -13.60
C ASP A 81 -9.92 25.55 -14.22
N ALA A 82 -10.29 26.00 -15.43
CA ALA A 82 -11.44 25.48 -16.16
C ALA A 82 -11.27 23.97 -16.51
N LEU A 83 -10.07 23.57 -16.95
CA LEU A 83 -9.76 22.16 -17.21
C LEU A 83 -9.88 21.33 -15.93
N ASN A 84 -9.32 21.82 -14.84
CA ASN A 84 -9.38 21.14 -13.54
C ASN A 84 -10.83 20.99 -13.04
N GLN A 85 -11.70 22.00 -13.23
CA GLN A 85 -13.10 21.93 -12.87
C GLN A 85 -13.86 20.85 -13.68
N ILE A 86 -13.46 20.59 -14.91
CA ILE A 86 -14.03 19.52 -15.75
C ILE A 86 -13.55 18.14 -15.32
N VAL A 87 -12.23 17.98 -15.09
CA VAL A 87 -11.59 16.66 -14.90
C VAL A 87 -11.69 16.17 -13.46
N HIS A 88 -11.44 17.05 -12.47
CA HIS A 88 -11.35 16.64 -11.06
C HIS A 88 -12.60 15.94 -10.50
N PRO A 89 -13.83 16.35 -10.83
CA PRO A 89 -15.01 15.64 -10.32
C PRO A 89 -15.10 14.18 -10.76
N ALA A 90 -14.73 13.89 -12.00
CA ALA A 90 -14.74 12.53 -12.52
C ALA A 90 -13.63 11.67 -11.88
N VAL A 91 -12.41 12.22 -11.76
CA VAL A 91 -11.30 11.56 -11.07
C VAL A 91 -11.66 11.27 -9.62
N ARG A 92 -12.29 12.23 -8.92
CA ARG A 92 -12.71 12.06 -7.53
C ARG A 92 -13.75 10.95 -7.38
N ARG A 93 -14.80 10.95 -8.21
CA ARG A 93 -15.80 9.86 -8.19
C ARG A 93 -15.15 8.49 -8.38
N ARG A 94 -14.27 8.38 -9.37
CA ARG A 94 -13.61 7.10 -9.66
C ARG A 94 -12.68 6.66 -8.53
N ARG A 95 -11.93 7.58 -7.94
CA ARG A 95 -11.12 7.31 -6.74
C ARG A 95 -11.99 6.82 -5.58
N ASP A 96 -13.12 7.46 -5.32
CA ASP A 96 -14.01 7.09 -4.21
C ASP A 96 -14.65 5.70 -4.42
N GLU A 97 -14.94 5.31 -5.67
CA GLU A 97 -15.36 3.96 -6.03
C GLU A 97 -14.26 2.93 -5.71
N LEU A 98 -13.02 3.21 -6.12
CA LEU A 98 -11.89 2.32 -5.84
C LEU A 98 -11.59 2.21 -4.35
N LEU A 99 -11.68 3.32 -3.59
CA LEU A 99 -11.54 3.31 -2.14
C LEU A 99 -12.64 2.49 -1.46
N ARG A 100 -13.87 2.53 -1.99
CA ARG A 100 -14.96 1.71 -1.48
C ARG A 100 -14.70 0.23 -1.75
N ALA A 101 -14.34 -0.12 -2.98
CA ALA A 101 -14.00 -1.48 -3.36
C ALA A 101 -12.84 -2.04 -2.51
N ALA A 102 -11.80 -1.25 -2.26
CA ALA A 102 -10.69 -1.62 -1.40
C ALA A 102 -11.14 -1.87 0.06
N ARG A 103 -12.08 -1.09 0.60
CA ARG A 103 -12.66 -1.34 1.92
C ARG A 103 -13.47 -2.63 1.97
N GLU A 104 -14.28 -2.86 0.95
CA GLU A 104 -15.09 -4.09 0.81
C GLU A 104 -14.21 -5.34 0.65
N SER A 105 -13.07 -5.22 -0.04
CA SER A 105 -12.06 -6.28 -0.16
C SER A 105 -11.28 -6.51 1.13
N GLY A 106 -11.39 -5.62 2.13
CA GLY A 106 -10.61 -5.71 3.37
C GLY A 106 -9.16 -5.26 3.22
N ASP A 107 -8.84 -4.46 2.21
CA ASP A 107 -7.50 -3.91 2.03
C ASP A 107 -7.12 -3.03 3.22
N LEU A 108 -5.93 -3.22 3.75
CA LEU A 108 -5.47 -2.49 4.93
C LEU A 108 -4.82 -1.16 4.56
N LEU A 109 -4.16 -1.10 3.42
CA LEU A 109 -3.37 0.03 2.97
C LEU A 109 -3.67 0.33 1.51
N VAL A 110 -4.21 1.52 1.27
CA VAL A 110 -4.39 2.08 -0.06
C VAL A 110 -3.44 3.26 -0.22
N VAL A 111 -2.69 3.27 -1.31
CA VAL A 111 -1.72 4.32 -1.63
C VAL A 111 -2.16 5.03 -2.90
N ASN A 112 -2.46 6.31 -2.77
CA ASN A 112 -2.78 7.17 -3.91
C ASN A 112 -1.48 7.76 -4.46
N ASP A 113 -1.13 7.40 -5.68
CA ASP A 113 0.00 7.97 -6.39
C ASP A 113 -0.39 9.31 -7.01
N ILE A 114 0.08 10.42 -6.41
CA ILE A 114 -0.31 11.79 -6.79
C ILE A 114 0.95 12.66 -6.96
N PRO A 115 1.43 12.86 -8.19
CA PRO A 115 2.67 13.60 -8.42
C PRO A 115 2.67 15.04 -7.92
N LEU A 116 1.55 15.74 -8.07
CA LEU A 116 1.38 17.16 -7.70
C LEU A 116 0.41 17.32 -6.52
N LEU A 117 0.56 16.51 -5.48
CA LEU A 117 -0.35 16.50 -4.34
C LEU A 117 -0.55 17.89 -3.74
N PHE A 118 0.54 18.55 -3.39
CA PHE A 118 0.51 19.84 -2.67
C PHE A 118 0.11 21.04 -3.54
N GLU A 119 0.20 20.87 -4.85
CA GLU A 119 -0.21 21.85 -5.83
C GLU A 119 -1.69 21.73 -6.22
N ALA A 120 -2.26 20.53 -6.13
CA ALA A 120 -3.58 20.23 -6.68
C ALA A 120 -4.64 19.85 -5.64
N LEU A 121 -4.22 19.35 -4.47
CA LEU A 121 -5.14 18.79 -3.47
C LEU A 121 -4.79 19.25 -2.05
N ASP A 122 -5.77 19.17 -1.16
CA ASP A 122 -5.56 19.30 0.28
C ASP A 122 -5.01 17.97 0.83
N PRO A 123 -3.79 17.95 1.39
CA PRO A 123 -3.20 16.74 1.95
C PRO A 123 -3.95 16.21 3.18
N THR A 124 -4.76 17.02 3.87
CA THR A 124 -5.50 16.60 5.07
C THR A 124 -6.60 15.56 4.80
N GLN A 125 -6.94 15.34 3.54
CA GLN A 125 -7.88 14.28 3.14
C GLN A 125 -7.28 12.87 3.18
N PHE A 126 -5.99 12.74 3.49
CA PHE A 126 -5.27 11.48 3.62
C PHE A 126 -4.86 11.24 5.06
N ASP A 127 -4.83 9.97 5.46
CA ASP A 127 -4.41 9.57 6.81
C ASP A 127 -2.89 9.74 7.03
N ALA A 128 -2.12 9.73 5.95
CA ALA A 128 -0.69 10.05 5.94
C ALA A 128 -0.22 10.46 4.55
N VAL A 129 0.85 11.25 4.51
CA VAL A 129 1.52 11.70 3.29
C VAL A 129 2.96 11.20 3.27
N VAL A 130 3.33 10.49 2.21
CA VAL A 130 4.69 10.03 1.94
C VAL A 130 5.28 10.84 0.79
N LEU A 131 6.41 11.49 1.03
CA LEU A 131 7.17 12.22 0.02
C LEU A 131 8.40 11.41 -0.41
N VAL A 132 8.53 11.14 -1.69
CA VAL A 132 9.80 10.68 -2.27
C VAL A 132 10.59 11.89 -2.74
N ASP A 133 11.79 12.05 -2.22
CA ASP A 133 12.61 13.22 -2.47
C ASP A 133 14.05 12.87 -2.85
N ALA A 134 14.68 13.78 -3.58
CA ALA A 134 16.08 13.73 -3.95
C ALA A 134 16.60 15.17 -4.13
N SER A 135 17.91 15.36 -3.96
CA SER A 135 18.54 16.66 -4.13
C SER A 135 18.29 17.24 -5.53
N THR A 136 18.21 18.57 -5.59
CA THR A 136 18.03 19.30 -6.86
C THR A 136 19.10 18.91 -7.88
N ALA A 137 20.35 18.74 -7.44
CA ALA A 137 21.47 18.36 -8.31
C ALA A 137 21.22 16.97 -8.94
N LEU A 138 20.79 16.00 -8.15
CA LEU A 138 20.52 14.64 -8.63
C LEU A 138 19.29 14.61 -9.55
N ARG A 139 18.23 15.32 -9.19
CA ARG A 139 17.03 15.44 -10.05
C ARG A 139 17.34 16.08 -11.40
N ARG A 140 18.16 17.13 -11.43
CA ARG A 140 18.65 17.75 -12.66
C ARG A 140 19.42 16.74 -13.51
N THR A 141 20.36 16.01 -12.92
CA THR A 141 21.13 14.96 -13.61
C THR A 141 20.21 13.91 -14.22
N ARG A 142 19.23 13.43 -13.46
CA ARG A 142 18.24 12.43 -13.93
C ARG A 142 17.37 12.96 -15.08
N LEU A 143 16.90 14.21 -15.00
CA LEU A 143 16.11 14.84 -16.05
C LEU A 143 16.89 14.94 -17.37
N ARG A 144 18.17 15.31 -17.27
CA ARG A 144 19.04 15.37 -18.46
C ARG A 144 19.28 13.97 -19.05
N ALA A 145 19.62 13.01 -18.23
CA ALA A 145 19.93 11.65 -18.66
C ALA A 145 18.69 10.92 -19.25
N MET A 146 17.53 11.07 -18.63
CA MET A 146 16.32 10.31 -19.00
C MET A 146 15.46 10.99 -20.06
N ARG A 147 15.49 12.34 -20.15
CA ARG A 147 14.63 13.11 -21.05
C ARG A 147 15.38 13.96 -22.07
N GLY A 148 16.71 13.92 -22.05
CA GLY A 148 17.53 14.70 -23.00
C GLY A 148 17.45 16.21 -22.80
N LEU A 149 17.02 16.68 -21.62
CA LEU A 149 16.82 18.11 -21.35
C LEU A 149 18.15 18.84 -21.16
N SER A 150 18.19 20.12 -21.55
CA SER A 150 19.24 21.05 -21.17
C SER A 150 19.19 21.35 -19.65
N ASN A 151 20.24 21.96 -19.13
CA ASN A 151 20.26 22.41 -17.72
C ASN A 151 19.12 23.39 -17.44
N ASP A 152 18.92 24.38 -18.30
CA ASP A 152 17.90 25.42 -18.13
C ASP A 152 16.48 24.88 -18.17
N GLU A 153 16.23 23.88 -19.03
CA GLU A 153 14.93 23.21 -19.09
C GLU A 153 14.67 22.37 -17.83
N ALA A 154 15.68 21.63 -17.36
CA ALA A 154 15.59 20.86 -16.14
C ALA A 154 15.35 21.76 -14.92
N ASP A 155 16.06 22.88 -14.83
CA ASP A 155 15.90 23.85 -13.74
C ASP A 155 14.54 24.54 -13.76
N ARG A 156 14.02 24.90 -14.94
CA ARG A 156 12.65 25.42 -15.08
C ARG A 156 11.60 24.41 -14.62
N MET A 157 11.75 23.13 -14.99
CA MET A 157 10.82 22.08 -14.55
C MET A 157 10.88 21.85 -13.02
N ILE A 158 12.05 21.94 -12.43
CA ILE A 158 12.21 21.80 -10.98
C ILE A 158 11.61 23.02 -10.26
N ALA A 159 11.87 24.23 -10.76
CA ALA A 159 11.37 25.46 -10.18
C ALA A 159 9.85 25.65 -10.31
N ALA A 160 9.22 24.98 -11.29
CA ALA A 160 7.76 25.01 -11.48
C ALA A 160 6.98 24.25 -10.37
N GLN A 161 7.67 23.43 -9.58
CA GLN A 161 7.04 22.71 -8.45
C GLN A 161 7.21 23.46 -7.14
N MET A 162 6.35 23.14 -6.17
CA MET A 162 6.54 23.60 -4.79
C MET A 162 7.94 23.25 -4.29
N PRO A 163 8.66 24.17 -3.61
CA PRO A 163 9.97 23.89 -3.03
C PRO A 163 9.99 22.63 -2.16
N ALA A 164 11.05 21.82 -2.30
CA ALA A 164 11.19 20.54 -1.61
C ALA A 164 11.07 20.67 -0.09
N GLU A 165 11.63 21.73 0.50
CA GLU A 165 11.57 22.02 1.94
C GLU A 165 10.12 22.18 2.42
N ARG A 166 9.30 22.87 1.63
CA ARG A 166 7.87 23.04 1.96
C ARG A 166 7.09 21.72 1.84
N LYS A 167 7.44 20.89 0.87
CA LYS A 167 6.84 19.54 0.75
C LYS A 167 7.24 18.66 1.92
N ARG A 168 8.51 18.65 2.31
CA ARG A 168 9.00 17.90 3.48
C ARG A 168 8.27 18.30 4.76
N ALA A 169 8.10 19.60 5.00
CA ALA A 169 7.40 20.11 6.18
C ALA A 169 5.92 19.73 6.26
N LYS A 170 5.31 19.32 5.14
CA LYS A 170 3.90 18.92 5.04
C LYS A 170 3.71 17.42 4.87
N SER A 171 4.77 16.63 4.96
CA SER A 171 4.75 15.19 4.79
C SER A 171 5.02 14.48 6.11
N ASP A 172 4.28 13.40 6.36
CA ASP A 172 4.48 12.56 7.56
C ASP A 172 5.72 11.69 7.44
N PHE A 173 6.06 11.30 6.22
CA PHE A 173 7.23 10.49 5.90
C PHE A 173 7.99 11.05 4.71
N VAL A 174 9.32 10.97 4.77
CA VAL A 174 10.20 11.33 3.66
C VAL A 174 11.10 10.15 3.33
N ILE A 175 11.04 9.68 2.08
CA ILE A 175 11.93 8.65 1.54
C ILE A 175 12.97 9.34 0.67
N GLY A 176 14.22 9.36 1.14
CA GLY A 176 15.34 9.98 0.43
C GLY A 176 15.90 9.05 -0.65
N ASN A 177 16.07 9.54 -1.87
CA ASN A 177 16.62 8.78 -2.99
C ASN A 177 17.92 9.38 -3.51
N GLU A 178 18.93 9.44 -2.61
CA GLU A 178 20.27 9.97 -2.91
C GLU A 178 21.30 8.89 -3.26
N GLY A 179 20.99 7.64 -2.94
CA GLY A 179 21.94 6.54 -3.00
C GLY A 179 21.56 5.43 -3.97
N SER A 180 21.94 4.21 -3.61
CA SER A 180 21.66 3.00 -4.39
C SER A 180 20.18 2.59 -4.31
N LEU A 181 19.74 1.76 -5.29
CA LEU A 181 18.41 1.17 -5.28
C LEU A 181 18.14 0.38 -3.99
N LYS A 182 19.14 -0.33 -3.46
CA LYS A 182 19.04 -1.07 -2.20
C LYS A 182 18.77 -0.15 -1.00
N GLN A 183 19.42 1.01 -0.95
CA GLN A 183 19.17 2.00 0.10
C GLN A 183 17.78 2.61 -0.01
N LEU A 184 17.34 2.90 -1.24
CA LEU A 184 15.96 3.36 -1.48
C LEU A 184 14.94 2.32 -1.01
N GLU A 185 15.16 1.04 -1.36
CA GLU A 185 14.30 -0.07 -0.96
C GLU A 185 14.21 -0.22 0.56
N GLN A 186 15.35 -0.11 1.27
CA GLN A 186 15.39 -0.17 2.74
C GLN A 186 14.59 0.96 3.39
N GLN A 187 14.74 2.21 2.91
CA GLN A 187 13.97 3.33 3.42
C GLN A 187 12.47 3.19 3.11
N ALA A 188 12.14 2.82 1.88
CA ALA A 188 10.77 2.56 1.46
C ALA A 188 10.13 1.44 2.29
N ARG A 189 10.90 0.38 2.61
CA ARG A 189 10.44 -0.74 3.43
C ARG A 189 10.11 -0.29 4.86
N ALA A 190 10.97 0.51 5.47
CA ALA A 190 10.74 1.02 6.82
C ALA A 190 9.45 1.87 6.89
N VAL A 191 9.23 2.75 5.91
CA VAL A 191 8.00 3.54 5.82
C VAL A 191 6.78 2.66 5.57
N PHE A 192 6.88 1.69 4.68
CA PHE A 192 5.80 0.76 4.37
C PHE A 192 5.38 -0.07 5.61
N ASP A 193 6.34 -0.59 6.36
CA ASP A 193 6.08 -1.37 7.57
C ASP A 193 5.41 -0.52 8.65
N GLU A 194 5.82 0.75 8.81
CA GLU A 194 5.17 1.69 9.73
C GLU A 194 3.72 2.01 9.30
N LEU A 195 3.47 2.24 8.02
CA LEU A 195 2.12 2.46 7.50
C LEU A 195 1.23 1.23 7.71
N ARG A 196 1.76 0.04 7.49
CA ARG A 196 1.06 -1.22 7.77
C ARG A 196 0.76 -1.37 9.26
N HIS A 197 1.69 -1.02 10.12
CA HIS A 197 1.48 -1.02 11.56
C HIS A 197 0.33 -0.06 11.94
N ARG A 198 0.34 1.18 11.47
CA ARG A 198 -0.76 2.15 11.70
C ARG A 198 -2.10 1.65 11.20
N ALA A 199 -2.13 1.11 9.98
CA ALA A 199 -3.35 0.52 9.42
C ALA A 199 -3.88 -0.61 10.30
N ALA A 200 -2.98 -1.37 10.87
CA ALA A 200 -3.25 -2.45 11.75
C ALA A 200 -3.87 -2.01 13.08
N VAL A 201 -3.25 -1.05 13.73
CA VAL A 201 -3.76 -0.44 14.97
C VAL A 201 -5.16 0.13 14.75
N ALA A 202 -5.35 0.89 13.67
CA ALA A 202 -6.63 1.47 13.31
C ALA A 202 -7.72 0.41 13.08
N ALA A 203 -7.38 -0.72 12.44
CA ALA A 203 -8.32 -1.80 12.19
C ALA A 203 -8.76 -2.54 13.46
N LEU A 204 -7.95 -2.51 14.51
CA LEU A 204 -8.28 -3.15 15.79
C LEU A 204 -9.21 -2.31 16.66
N GLY A 205 -9.30 -1.00 16.43
CA GLY A 205 -10.17 -0.14 17.24
C GLY A 205 -9.85 -0.15 18.73
N GLY A 206 -8.56 -0.31 19.10
CA GLY A 206 -8.10 -0.36 20.49
C GLY A 206 -8.21 -1.72 21.18
N ARG A 207 -8.78 -2.74 20.53
CA ARG A 207 -8.76 -4.11 21.08
C ARG A 207 -7.41 -4.78 20.85
N PRO A 208 -7.01 -5.75 21.70
CA PRO A 208 -5.82 -6.55 21.43
C PRO A 208 -5.97 -7.40 20.17
N ALA A 209 -4.89 -7.57 19.41
CA ALA A 209 -4.86 -8.48 18.28
C ALA A 209 -5.09 -9.93 18.75
N ARG A 210 -5.91 -10.66 18.00
CA ARG A 210 -6.22 -12.08 18.24
C ARG A 210 -5.28 -12.95 17.44
N VAL A 211 -4.51 -13.79 18.13
CA VAL A 211 -3.58 -14.72 17.51
C VAL A 211 -4.08 -16.15 17.70
N LEU A 212 -4.19 -16.88 16.59
CA LEU A 212 -4.50 -18.29 16.60
C LEU A 212 -3.21 -19.09 16.42
N LEU A 213 -2.84 -19.88 17.44
CA LEU A 213 -1.74 -20.83 17.35
C LEU A 213 -2.28 -22.21 16.99
N LEU A 214 -1.79 -22.76 15.89
CA LEU A 214 -2.18 -24.07 15.39
C LEU A 214 -1.04 -25.08 15.55
N ALA A 215 -1.36 -26.24 16.13
CA ALA A 215 -0.45 -27.37 16.21
C ALA A 215 -1.18 -28.64 15.75
N ALA A 216 -0.48 -29.55 15.10
CA ALA A 216 -1.00 -30.91 14.87
C ALA A 216 -1.18 -31.65 16.21
N ALA A 217 -2.02 -32.72 16.18
CA ALA A 217 -2.32 -33.52 17.38
C ALA A 217 -1.09 -34.24 17.98
N GLU A 218 0.02 -34.31 17.25
CA GLU A 218 1.24 -34.95 17.70
C GLU A 218 1.89 -34.21 18.88
N ALA A 219 2.11 -34.95 19.98
CA ALA A 219 2.61 -34.43 21.24
C ALA A 219 3.99 -33.71 21.15
N ARG A 220 4.72 -33.86 20.04
CA ARG A 220 6.04 -33.29 19.81
C ARG A 220 6.01 -31.78 19.51
N GLU A 221 4.90 -31.25 19.01
CA GLU A 221 4.78 -29.84 18.58
C GLU A 221 4.33 -28.90 19.70
N GLN A 222 3.67 -29.41 20.72
CA GLN A 222 3.15 -28.60 21.83
C GLN A 222 4.23 -27.88 22.64
N PRO A 223 5.38 -28.50 22.98
CA PRO A 223 6.44 -27.81 23.71
C PRO A 223 6.99 -26.59 22.98
N THR A 224 6.97 -26.59 21.65
CA THR A 224 7.47 -25.47 20.82
C THR A 224 6.53 -24.27 20.86
N LEU A 225 5.22 -24.48 20.90
CA LEU A 225 4.23 -23.38 20.92
C LEU A 225 4.03 -22.75 22.30
N ASN A 226 4.39 -23.44 23.38
CA ASN A 226 4.21 -22.91 24.73
C ASN A 226 4.99 -21.62 24.99
N PRO A 227 6.30 -21.52 24.69
CA PRO A 227 7.06 -20.29 24.87
C PRO A 227 6.54 -19.16 23.97
N ILE A 228 6.13 -19.48 22.73
CA ILE A 228 5.60 -18.52 21.77
C ILE A 228 4.28 -17.94 22.28
N ALA A 229 3.38 -18.79 22.76
CA ALA A 229 2.13 -18.35 23.34
C ALA A 229 2.31 -17.45 24.56
N ALA A 230 3.22 -17.80 25.45
CA ALA A 230 3.55 -16.98 26.62
C ALA A 230 4.05 -15.59 26.20
N ARG A 231 5.04 -15.53 25.30
CA ARG A 231 5.56 -14.25 24.79
C ARG A 231 4.50 -13.37 24.15
N TYR A 232 3.58 -13.97 23.37
CA TYR A 232 2.51 -13.22 22.73
C TYR A 232 1.47 -12.73 23.74
N ALA A 233 1.16 -13.54 24.74
CA ALA A 233 0.28 -13.11 25.82
C ALA A 233 0.91 -11.99 26.66
N ASP A 234 2.20 -12.10 26.97
CA ASP A 234 2.96 -11.06 27.70
C ASP A 234 3.05 -9.75 26.91
N ALA A 235 3.03 -9.84 25.57
CA ALA A 235 2.94 -8.69 24.67
C ALA A 235 1.52 -8.11 24.54
N GLY A 236 0.55 -8.58 25.33
CA GLY A 236 -0.82 -8.07 25.35
C GLY A 236 -1.71 -8.57 24.21
N LEU A 237 -1.32 -9.66 23.51
CA LEU A 237 -2.12 -10.24 22.43
C LEU A 237 -3.12 -11.25 22.99
N ALA A 238 -4.32 -11.33 22.36
CA ALA A 238 -5.32 -12.34 22.71
C ALA A 238 -4.99 -13.66 22.00
N VAL A 239 -4.32 -14.57 22.69
CA VAL A 239 -3.83 -15.84 22.12
C VAL A 239 -4.84 -16.96 22.32
N ARG A 240 -5.20 -17.65 21.25
CA ARG A 240 -5.98 -18.90 21.27
C ARG A 240 -5.17 -20.02 20.62
N ARG A 241 -5.17 -21.19 21.24
CA ARG A 241 -4.52 -22.38 20.73
C ARG A 241 -5.54 -23.37 20.20
N VAL A 242 -5.21 -23.99 19.10
CA VAL A 242 -5.96 -25.12 18.58
C VAL A 242 -4.99 -26.22 18.21
N THR A 243 -5.27 -27.40 18.75
CA THR A 243 -4.53 -28.63 18.46
C THR A 243 -5.51 -29.61 17.88
N GLY A 244 -5.20 -30.21 16.73
CA GLY A 244 -6.08 -31.18 16.12
C GLY A 244 -5.85 -31.38 14.62
N ASP A 245 -6.79 -32.07 14.02
CA ASP A 245 -6.85 -32.35 12.59
C ASP A 245 -7.42 -31.17 11.78
N ALA A 246 -7.50 -31.32 10.47
CA ALA A 246 -8.05 -30.34 9.56
C ALA A 246 -9.48 -29.88 9.94
N ALA A 247 -10.31 -30.80 10.48
CA ALA A 247 -11.67 -30.46 10.87
C ALA A 247 -11.71 -29.55 12.11
N ALA A 248 -10.85 -29.78 13.10
CA ALA A 248 -10.71 -28.95 14.27
C ALA A 248 -10.19 -27.52 13.90
N ILE A 249 -9.25 -27.47 12.95
CA ILE A 249 -8.69 -26.21 12.42
C ILE A 249 -9.76 -25.45 11.64
N ALA A 250 -10.50 -26.11 10.74
CA ALA A 250 -11.59 -25.49 9.99
C ALA A 250 -12.67 -24.92 10.91
N LYS A 251 -13.05 -25.66 11.96
CA LYS A 251 -13.97 -25.18 12.99
C LYS A 251 -13.44 -23.95 13.73
N ALA A 252 -12.15 -23.93 14.03
CA ALA A 252 -11.51 -22.79 14.72
C ALA A 252 -11.48 -21.54 13.84
N LEU A 253 -11.25 -21.70 12.54
CA LEU A 253 -11.23 -20.62 11.56
C LEU A 253 -12.64 -20.08 11.25
N GLY A 254 -13.67 -20.92 11.33
CA GLY A 254 -15.07 -20.56 11.07
C GLY A 254 -15.81 -19.86 12.23
N GLN A 255 -15.13 -19.46 13.32
CA GLN A 255 -15.75 -18.78 14.45
C GLN A 255 -16.20 -17.34 14.09
N PRO A 256 -17.22 -16.80 14.79
CA PRO A 256 -17.70 -15.44 14.56
C PRO A 256 -16.66 -14.34 14.81
N ALA A 257 -15.62 -14.63 15.58
CA ALA A 257 -14.51 -13.72 15.85
C ALA A 257 -13.21 -14.29 15.25
N PRO A 258 -12.96 -14.04 13.96
CA PRO A 258 -11.80 -14.57 13.27
C PRO A 258 -10.48 -14.07 13.88
N PRO A 259 -9.38 -14.82 13.75
CA PRO A 259 -8.08 -14.38 14.20
C PRO A 259 -7.58 -13.23 13.32
N ASP A 260 -6.80 -12.32 13.90
CA ASP A 260 -6.10 -11.27 13.17
C ASP A 260 -4.76 -11.77 12.62
N ALA A 261 -4.22 -12.85 13.21
CA ALA A 261 -3.05 -13.56 12.71
C ALA A 261 -3.11 -15.05 13.08
N ILE A 262 -2.46 -15.88 12.28
CA ILE A 262 -2.32 -17.31 12.51
C ILE A 262 -0.84 -17.66 12.54
N VAL A 263 -0.44 -18.44 13.54
CA VAL A 263 0.89 -19.05 13.66
C VAL A 263 0.69 -20.57 13.73
N ALA A 264 1.31 -21.31 12.85
CA ALA A 264 1.10 -22.75 12.77
C ALA A 264 2.41 -23.52 12.67
N THR A 265 2.44 -24.74 13.20
CA THR A 265 3.49 -25.70 12.87
C THR A 265 3.35 -26.16 11.42
N ALA A 266 4.42 -26.67 10.81
CA ALA A 266 4.39 -27.10 9.41
C ALA A 266 3.28 -28.13 9.11
N THR A 267 3.10 -29.09 10.01
CA THR A 267 2.05 -30.12 9.87
C THR A 267 0.64 -29.54 10.00
N ALA A 268 0.45 -28.61 10.95
CA ALA A 268 -0.83 -27.93 11.12
C ALA A 268 -1.10 -26.93 9.98
N ALA A 269 -0.06 -26.37 9.38
CA ALA A 269 -0.16 -25.51 8.21
C ALA A 269 -0.76 -26.28 7.01
N ALA A 270 -0.23 -27.48 6.72
CA ALA A 270 -0.75 -28.31 5.64
C ALA A 270 -2.22 -28.68 5.85
N ALA A 271 -2.61 -29.05 7.08
CA ALA A 271 -4.00 -29.35 7.42
C ALA A 271 -4.92 -28.11 7.30
N ALA A 272 -4.41 -26.93 7.62
CA ALA A 272 -5.15 -25.69 7.47
C ALA A 272 -5.32 -25.29 6.00
N GLU A 273 -4.31 -25.50 5.16
CA GLU A 273 -4.41 -25.31 3.70
C GLU A 273 -5.46 -26.25 3.08
N GLU A 274 -5.45 -27.50 3.45
CA GLU A 274 -6.44 -28.47 2.98
C GLU A 274 -7.86 -28.06 3.40
N ALA A 275 -8.07 -27.72 4.66
CA ALA A 275 -9.34 -27.24 5.18
C ALA A 275 -9.80 -25.94 4.47
N TRP A 276 -8.88 -25.09 4.11
CA TRP A 276 -9.12 -23.84 3.40
C TRP A 276 -9.50 -24.07 1.93
N ALA A 277 -8.78 -24.95 1.25
CA ALA A 277 -9.07 -25.31 -0.14
C ALA A 277 -10.48 -25.92 -0.26
N HIS A 278 -10.88 -26.79 0.68
CA HIS A 278 -12.23 -27.38 0.73
C HIS A 278 -13.32 -26.30 0.97
N ALA A 279 -13.01 -25.22 1.63
CA ALA A 279 -13.94 -24.10 1.80
C ALA A 279 -14.00 -23.18 0.57
N GLY A 280 -13.33 -23.52 -0.55
CA GLY A 280 -13.32 -22.72 -1.78
C GLY A 280 -12.58 -21.38 -1.65
N ARG A 281 -11.62 -21.30 -0.75
CA ARG A 281 -10.88 -20.08 -0.45
C ARG A 281 -9.41 -20.25 -0.78
N ALA A 282 -8.82 -19.31 -1.50
CA ALA A 282 -7.39 -19.29 -1.78
C ALA A 282 -6.66 -18.52 -0.67
N GLY A 283 -5.55 -19.05 -0.18
CA GLY A 283 -4.79 -18.38 0.86
C GLY A 283 -3.48 -19.06 1.21
N VAL A 284 -2.69 -18.43 2.06
CA VAL A 284 -1.30 -18.80 2.34
C VAL A 284 -1.03 -18.76 3.84
N LEU A 285 -0.53 -19.82 4.42
CA LEU A 285 -0.28 -20.01 5.85
C LEU A 285 1.21 -19.88 6.18
N ALA A 286 1.57 -19.08 7.18
CA ALA A 286 2.94 -19.07 7.71
C ALA A 286 3.18 -20.27 8.63
N SER A 287 4.18 -21.07 8.35
CA SER A 287 4.53 -22.23 9.18
C SER A 287 5.78 -21.97 10.03
N LEU A 288 5.78 -22.49 11.25
CA LEU A 288 6.96 -22.65 12.09
C LEU A 288 7.71 -23.87 11.59
N SER A 289 8.65 -23.71 10.66
CA SER A 289 9.53 -24.77 10.24
C SER A 289 10.91 -24.58 10.87
N ASN A 290 11.53 -25.66 11.29
CA ASN A 290 12.96 -25.68 11.57
C ASN A 290 13.79 -25.73 10.28
N ASP A 291 13.17 -25.61 9.13
CA ASP A 291 13.80 -25.55 7.83
C ASP A 291 14.49 -24.18 7.68
N PRO A 292 15.78 -24.13 7.32
CA PRO A 292 16.49 -22.88 7.08
C PRO A 292 15.93 -22.10 5.87
N ASP A 293 15.09 -22.71 5.05
CA ASP A 293 14.42 -22.05 3.92
C ASP A 293 12.89 -22.17 4.07
N PRO A 294 12.29 -21.37 4.99
CA PRO A 294 10.86 -21.46 5.23
C PRO A 294 10.11 -21.02 3.96
N VAL A 295 9.35 -21.91 3.38
CA VAL A 295 8.35 -21.53 2.40
C VAL A 295 7.42 -20.56 3.10
N ALA A 296 7.55 -19.29 2.79
CA ALA A 296 6.66 -18.23 3.26
C ALA A 296 5.29 -18.49 2.63
N VAL A 297 4.49 -19.16 3.39
CA VAL A 297 3.11 -19.46 3.02
C VAL A 297 2.28 -18.26 3.43
N ARG A 298 1.58 -17.58 2.52
CA ARG A 298 0.74 -16.40 2.78
C ARG A 298 -0.73 -16.84 2.87
N LEU A 299 -1.42 -16.54 3.95
CA LEU A 299 -2.88 -16.68 4.09
C LEU A 299 -3.57 -15.39 3.69
N ASP A 300 -4.54 -15.49 2.80
CA ASP A 300 -5.52 -14.42 2.63
C ASP A 300 -6.62 -14.58 3.68
N LEU A 301 -6.51 -13.81 4.76
CA LEU A 301 -7.49 -13.80 5.85
C LEU A 301 -8.63 -12.81 5.61
N ARG A 302 -8.65 -12.09 4.49
CA ARG A 302 -9.70 -11.12 4.14
C ARG A 302 -11.11 -11.71 4.18
N PRO A 303 -11.34 -12.95 3.70
CA PRO A 303 -12.65 -13.59 3.80
C PRO A 303 -13.18 -13.74 5.23
N TRP A 304 -12.31 -13.65 6.24
CA TRP A 304 -12.69 -13.71 7.66
C TRP A 304 -12.57 -12.36 8.37
N GLY A 305 -12.40 -11.26 7.63
CA GLY A 305 -12.23 -9.93 8.22
C GLY A 305 -10.89 -9.71 8.90
N ALA A 306 -9.91 -10.61 8.71
CA ALA A 306 -8.58 -10.52 9.26
C ALA A 306 -7.58 -10.33 8.10
N GLY A 307 -7.07 -9.14 7.94
CA GLY A 307 -6.20 -8.80 6.83
C GLY A 307 -4.72 -9.14 7.03
N ARG A 308 -4.33 -10.23 7.78
CA ARG A 308 -2.92 -10.38 8.11
C ARG A 308 -2.38 -11.78 8.17
N VAL A 309 -1.18 -11.86 7.68
CA VAL A 309 -0.31 -13.00 7.66
C VAL A 309 0.90 -12.74 8.53
N LEU A 310 1.20 -13.65 9.43
CA LEU A 310 2.45 -13.69 10.14
C LEU A 310 3.47 -14.51 9.35
N LEU A 311 4.57 -13.87 8.96
CA LEU A 311 5.76 -14.57 8.53
C LEU A 311 6.55 -14.97 9.78
N VAL A 312 6.72 -16.25 9.99
CA VAL A 312 7.52 -16.78 11.09
C VAL A 312 8.91 -17.09 10.54
N GLU A 313 9.92 -16.44 11.11
CA GLU A 313 11.33 -16.71 10.77
C GLU A 313 11.81 -18.01 11.44
N PRO A 314 12.72 -18.76 10.79
CA PRO A 314 13.29 -19.98 11.35
C PRO A 314 14.10 -19.69 12.63
N GLY A 315 13.98 -20.55 13.62
CA GLY A 315 14.64 -20.41 14.89
C GLY A 315 13.68 -20.12 16.04
N ALA A 316 12.71 -20.98 16.28
CA ALA A 316 11.57 -20.83 17.19
C ALA A 316 11.90 -20.37 18.62
N ALA A 317 13.11 -20.55 19.10
CA ALA A 317 13.53 -20.09 20.45
C ALA A 317 13.60 -18.55 20.59
N GLY A 318 13.60 -17.82 19.46
CA GLY A 318 13.80 -16.37 19.40
C GLY A 318 12.67 -15.55 18.82
N LEU A 319 11.51 -16.12 18.46
CA LEU A 319 10.41 -15.41 17.81
C LEU A 319 9.79 -14.37 18.75
N ALA A 320 10.20 -13.13 18.59
CA ALA A 320 9.46 -12.00 19.12
C ALA A 320 8.27 -11.72 18.20
N PRO A 321 7.10 -11.32 18.73
CA PRO A 321 6.03 -10.78 17.94
C PRO A 321 6.58 -9.58 17.13
N ARG A 322 6.34 -9.57 15.82
CA ARG A 322 6.71 -8.41 15.01
C ARG A 322 5.66 -7.32 15.22
N SER A 323 6.10 -6.11 15.60
CA SER A 323 5.21 -4.98 15.88
C SER A 323 4.35 -4.56 14.69
N ASP A 324 4.86 -4.76 13.47
CA ASP A 324 4.15 -4.50 12.23
C ASP A 324 2.99 -5.47 11.95
N LEU A 325 3.03 -6.65 12.57
CA LEU A 325 2.03 -7.70 12.38
C LEU A 325 1.02 -7.81 13.53
N PHE A 326 1.43 -7.39 14.74
CA PHE A 326 0.61 -7.44 15.93
C PHE A 326 0.48 -6.04 16.53
N PRO A 327 -0.43 -5.22 16.03
CA PRO A 327 -0.67 -3.92 16.62
C PRO A 327 -1.19 -4.13 18.06
N SER A 328 -0.40 -3.71 19.01
CA SER A 328 -0.78 -3.59 20.41
C SER A 328 -0.87 -2.13 20.80
N ALA A 329 -1.69 -1.81 21.80
CA ALA A 329 -1.75 -0.46 22.37
C ALA A 329 -0.43 -0.06 23.05
N ASN A 330 0.44 -1.04 23.33
CA ASN A 330 1.79 -0.83 23.83
C ASN A 330 2.83 -1.23 22.79
N PRO A 331 3.89 -0.44 22.61
CA PRO A 331 5.01 -0.87 21.79
C PRO A 331 5.56 -2.19 22.33
N LEU A 332 5.74 -3.16 21.46
CA LEU A 332 6.38 -4.42 21.83
C LEU A 332 7.85 -4.13 22.21
N PRO A 333 8.37 -4.73 23.29
CA PRO A 333 9.75 -4.53 23.71
C PRO A 333 10.76 -5.06 22.70
#